data_851b172240d57ad4bcd3e814bb595986
#
_entry.id   851b172240d57ad4bcd3e814bb595986
#
_cell.length_a   1.000
_cell.length_b   1.000
_cell.length_c   1.000
_cell.angle_alpha   90.00
_cell.angle_beta   90.00
_cell.angle_gamma   90.00
#
_symmetry.space_group_name_H-M   'P 1'
#
loop_
_entity.id
_entity.type
_entity.pdbx_description
1 polymer ?
#
loop_
_entity_poly.entity_id
_entity_poly.type
_entity_poly.pdbx_seq_one_letter_code
_entity_poly.pdbx_strand_id
1 'polypeptide(L)'
;GDTDYVNIDLQRIDPQTDTPIIGDKDEDLTFFLDDDRLKEELREAIVGQEPGTTFRVWLPQDPSPQQGEASGDSEDRLYEVTLNDVKRRDLPPVDSEFVRRVTEGDFDDPEAFRQEIRDRLEEAWSERSREMVQAEIVDTVLDLHTVPVPKSIIEMNLDQFVQQVEQQNDGDLPDDFDEEAFRQRNRGDAEKQGRWMLIRDEIIEQYDLEASDEDVQAFFAEQAEGDDQVSTEQIEQFYRQMPQMMEQVKQKVLSDKVYDLLLDEMEVEEKSREEFEEEMQQRQQTRQAVAGGQPPVAGGPAAGGHPH
;
A
#
# COMPACT_ATOMS: atom_id res chain seq x y z
N GLY A 1 -21.59 17.53 -12.89
CA GLY A 1 -21.27 17.34 -11.44
C GLY A 1 -20.10 16.39 -11.30
N ASP A 2 -19.57 16.21 -10.12
CA ASP A 2 -18.32 15.50 -9.84
C ASP A 2 -18.34 14.03 -10.25
N THR A 3 -19.52 13.44 -10.43
CA THR A 3 -19.72 12.04 -10.85
C THR A 3 -19.98 11.88 -12.36
N ASP A 4 -19.68 12.88 -13.15
CA ASP A 4 -19.89 12.84 -14.60
C ASP A 4 -18.59 12.42 -15.33
N TYR A 5 -18.72 11.77 -16.48
CA TYR A 5 -17.64 11.57 -17.43
C TYR A 5 -17.55 12.76 -18.35
N VAL A 6 -16.36 13.25 -18.59
CA VAL A 6 -16.09 14.33 -19.52
C VAL A 6 -15.19 13.85 -20.65
N ASN A 7 -15.49 14.32 -21.86
CA ASN A 7 -14.63 14.14 -23.01
C ASN A 7 -14.03 15.50 -23.36
N ILE A 8 -12.70 15.58 -23.40
CA ILE A 8 -11.97 16.82 -23.60
C ILE A 8 -10.85 16.67 -24.64
N ASP A 9 -10.50 17.79 -25.27
CA ASP A 9 -9.25 17.94 -25.98
C ASP A 9 -8.32 18.87 -25.21
N LEU A 10 -7.04 18.51 -25.15
CA LEU A 10 -5.98 19.28 -24.51
C LEU A 10 -4.99 19.76 -25.56
N GLN A 11 -4.72 21.06 -25.62
CA GLN A 11 -3.72 21.66 -26.48
C GLN A 11 -2.77 22.50 -25.62
N ARG A 12 -1.48 22.16 -25.63
CA ARG A 12 -0.49 22.97 -24.94
C ARG A 12 -0.28 24.31 -25.62
N ILE A 13 -0.22 25.39 -24.84
CA ILE A 13 -0.04 26.76 -25.29
C ILE A 13 1.31 27.29 -24.79
N ASP A 14 2.05 27.97 -25.65
CA ASP A 14 3.21 28.74 -25.23
C ASP A 14 2.76 30.02 -24.52
N PRO A 15 3.07 30.17 -23.21
CA PRO A 15 2.57 31.31 -22.44
C PRO A 15 3.20 32.65 -22.85
N GLN A 16 4.32 32.65 -23.59
CA GLN A 16 5.00 33.87 -24.03
C GLN A 16 4.45 34.38 -25.38
N THR A 17 4.13 33.45 -26.28
CA THR A 17 3.66 33.78 -27.64
C THR A 17 2.16 33.65 -27.81
N ASP A 18 1.49 33.06 -26.83
CA ASP A 18 0.03 32.75 -26.86
C ASP A 18 -0.38 31.87 -28.07
N THR A 19 0.55 31.00 -28.52
CA THR A 19 0.33 30.14 -29.68
C THR A 19 0.35 28.66 -29.31
N PRO A 20 -0.44 27.82 -30.00
CA PRO A 20 -0.42 26.37 -29.81
C PRO A 20 0.96 25.76 -30.11
N ILE A 21 1.44 24.88 -29.28
CA ILE A 21 2.66 24.12 -29.52
C ILE A 21 2.33 22.95 -30.45
N ILE A 22 2.98 22.93 -31.61
CA ILE A 22 2.73 21.91 -32.64
C ILE A 22 3.20 20.54 -32.15
N GLY A 23 2.33 19.55 -32.23
CA GLY A 23 2.62 18.16 -31.83
C GLY A 23 2.33 17.87 -30.37
N ASP A 24 1.79 18.81 -29.60
CA ASP A 24 1.45 18.68 -28.17
C ASP A 24 -0.07 18.89 -28.01
N LYS A 25 -0.84 18.09 -28.74
CA LYS A 25 -2.30 18.06 -28.71
C LYS A 25 -2.78 16.63 -28.48
N ASP A 26 -3.60 16.47 -27.46
CA ASP A 26 -4.30 15.23 -27.16
C ASP A 26 -5.80 15.46 -27.39
N GLU A 27 -6.41 14.63 -28.21
CA GLU A 27 -7.82 14.73 -28.58
C GLU A 27 -8.61 13.54 -28.03
N ASP A 28 -9.90 13.76 -27.81
CA ASP A 28 -10.88 12.72 -27.42
C ASP A 28 -10.54 12.00 -26.13
N LEU A 29 -9.94 12.72 -25.17
CA LEU A 29 -9.61 12.18 -23.85
C LEU A 29 -10.87 12.09 -22.99
N THR A 30 -11.12 10.92 -22.42
CA THR A 30 -12.27 10.70 -21.53
C THR A 30 -11.81 10.50 -20.11
N PHE A 31 -12.29 11.34 -19.19
CA PHE A 31 -12.01 11.28 -17.76
C PHE A 31 -13.29 11.15 -16.96
N PHE A 32 -13.19 10.45 -15.85
CA PHE A 32 -14.17 10.50 -14.78
C PHE A 32 -13.77 11.62 -13.83
N LEU A 33 -14.67 12.57 -13.55
CA LEU A 33 -14.32 13.77 -12.77
C LEU A 33 -13.95 13.46 -11.30
N ASP A 34 -14.42 12.35 -10.76
CA ASP A 34 -14.10 11.87 -9.40
C ASP A 34 -12.91 10.89 -9.37
N ASP A 35 -12.09 10.85 -10.44
CA ASP A 35 -10.87 10.04 -10.48
C ASP A 35 -9.73 10.78 -9.78
N ASP A 36 -9.13 10.16 -8.76
CA ASP A 36 -7.99 10.71 -8.01
C ASP A 36 -6.75 10.99 -8.89
N ARG A 37 -6.69 10.37 -10.07
CA ARG A 37 -5.62 10.61 -11.06
C ARG A 37 -5.83 11.89 -11.87
N LEU A 38 -7.03 12.47 -11.82
CA LEU A 38 -7.31 13.73 -12.47
C LEU A 38 -6.79 14.89 -11.61
N LYS A 39 -5.91 15.71 -12.17
CA LYS A 39 -5.37 16.89 -11.47
C LYS A 39 -6.51 17.80 -11.02
N GLU A 40 -6.42 18.26 -9.77
CA GLU A 40 -7.47 19.04 -9.12
C GLU A 40 -7.75 20.36 -9.89
N GLU A 41 -6.71 21.00 -10.39
CA GLU A 41 -6.82 22.23 -11.21
C GLU A 41 -7.64 22.00 -12.48
N LEU A 42 -7.49 20.83 -13.11
CA LEU A 42 -8.27 20.48 -14.29
C LEU A 42 -9.72 20.16 -13.92
N ARG A 43 -9.95 19.46 -12.81
CA ARG A 43 -11.28 19.16 -12.27
C ARG A 43 -12.05 20.45 -11.97
N GLU A 44 -11.45 21.37 -11.22
CA GLU A 44 -12.06 22.66 -10.87
C GLU A 44 -12.37 23.52 -12.10
N ALA A 45 -11.48 23.52 -13.09
CA ALA A 45 -11.68 24.28 -14.33
C ALA A 45 -12.82 23.73 -15.19
N ILE A 46 -13.09 22.40 -15.16
CA ILE A 46 -14.15 21.75 -15.91
C ILE A 46 -15.52 21.89 -15.24
N VAL A 47 -15.55 21.83 -13.89
CA VAL A 47 -16.81 21.86 -13.13
C VAL A 47 -17.53 23.18 -13.38
N GLY A 48 -18.78 23.10 -13.85
CA GLY A 48 -19.62 24.25 -14.18
C GLY A 48 -19.52 24.75 -15.61
N GLN A 49 -18.65 24.16 -16.44
CA GLN A 49 -18.59 24.48 -17.87
C GLN A 49 -19.67 23.72 -18.66
N GLU A 50 -20.07 24.31 -19.80
CA GLU A 50 -20.99 23.67 -20.74
C GLU A 50 -20.24 22.96 -21.88
N PRO A 51 -20.76 21.84 -22.41
CA PRO A 51 -20.19 21.18 -23.58
C PRO A 51 -19.99 22.16 -24.75
N GLY A 52 -18.85 22.07 -25.42
CA GLY A 52 -18.43 22.98 -26.48
C GLY A 52 -17.66 24.20 -26.00
N THR A 53 -17.46 24.37 -24.70
CA THR A 53 -16.67 25.50 -24.16
C THR A 53 -15.18 25.21 -24.25
N THR A 54 -14.39 26.22 -24.63
CA THR A 54 -12.93 26.21 -24.58
C THR A 54 -12.45 27.19 -23.53
N PHE A 55 -11.56 26.73 -22.65
CA PHE A 55 -10.98 27.52 -21.57
C PHE A 55 -9.51 27.18 -21.39
N ARG A 56 -8.81 27.93 -20.53
CA ARG A 56 -7.38 27.69 -20.26
C ARG A 56 -7.16 27.35 -18.81
N VAL A 57 -6.21 26.43 -18.57
CA VAL A 57 -5.83 25.98 -17.24
C VAL A 57 -4.32 25.79 -17.15
N TRP A 58 -3.75 26.12 -15.99
CA TRP A 58 -2.38 25.79 -15.67
C TRP A 58 -2.36 24.42 -14.96
N LEU A 59 -1.56 23.51 -15.49
CA LEU A 59 -1.41 22.17 -14.89
C LEU A 59 0.04 21.97 -14.44
N PRO A 60 0.26 21.52 -13.20
CA PRO A 60 1.58 21.15 -12.72
C PRO A 60 2.16 20.01 -13.53
N GLN A 61 3.46 20.05 -13.78
CA GLN A 61 4.16 18.97 -14.47
C GLN A 61 4.50 17.86 -13.47
N ASP A 62 4.15 16.61 -13.81
CA ASP A 62 4.64 15.48 -13.03
C ASP A 62 6.15 15.33 -13.23
N PRO A 63 6.93 15.09 -12.16
CA PRO A 63 8.36 14.85 -12.28
C PRO A 63 8.59 13.61 -13.15
N SER A 64 9.18 13.82 -14.34
CA SER A 64 9.49 12.72 -15.26
C SER A 64 10.65 11.91 -14.70
N PRO A 65 10.55 10.57 -14.57
CA PRO A 65 11.64 9.73 -14.04
C PRO A 65 12.88 9.66 -14.92
N GLN A 66 12.90 10.32 -16.09
CA GLN A 66 14.00 10.30 -17.05
C GLN A 66 14.85 11.58 -17.12
N GLN A 67 14.51 12.62 -16.37
CA GLN A 67 15.36 13.81 -16.27
C GLN A 67 16.03 13.83 -14.91
N GLY A 68 17.35 13.54 -14.92
CA GLY A 68 18.19 13.63 -13.75
C GLY A 68 18.08 15.01 -13.07
N GLU A 69 18.26 14.97 -11.76
CA GLU A 69 18.28 16.08 -10.80
C GLU A 69 18.87 17.39 -11.36
N ALA A 70 18.06 18.24 -11.94
CA ALA A 70 18.38 19.65 -12.15
C ALA A 70 17.15 20.41 -12.61
N SER A 71 16.37 20.88 -11.68
CA SER A 71 15.62 22.15 -11.69
C SER A 71 14.42 22.01 -10.74
N GLY A 72 14.56 22.55 -9.55
CA GLY A 72 13.51 22.65 -8.55
C GLY A 72 12.49 23.76 -8.85
N ASP A 73 12.05 23.87 -10.10
CA ASP A 73 10.88 24.63 -10.51
C ASP A 73 10.03 23.68 -11.37
N SER A 74 8.98 23.13 -10.79
CA SER A 74 7.87 22.54 -11.54
C SER A 74 7.14 23.70 -12.21
N GLU A 75 7.61 24.08 -13.42
CA GLU A 75 6.93 25.10 -14.19
C GLU A 75 5.56 24.54 -14.63
N ASP A 76 4.49 25.15 -14.11
CA ASP A 76 3.14 24.87 -14.58
C ASP A 76 3.06 25.10 -16.07
N ARG A 77 2.36 24.21 -16.78
CA ARG A 77 2.16 24.32 -18.21
C ARG A 77 0.76 24.82 -18.52
N LEU A 78 0.68 25.77 -19.46
CA LEU A 78 -0.60 26.30 -19.89
C LEU A 78 -1.22 25.39 -20.94
N TYR A 79 -2.45 24.94 -20.69
CA TYR A 79 -3.24 24.16 -21.62
C TYR A 79 -4.53 24.90 -22.01
N GLU A 80 -4.89 24.82 -23.27
CA GLU A 80 -6.22 25.12 -23.75
C GLU A 80 -7.04 23.84 -23.78
N VAL A 81 -8.14 23.82 -23.07
CA VAL A 81 -9.02 22.68 -22.86
C VAL A 81 -10.31 22.94 -23.60
N THR A 82 -10.71 22.05 -24.49
CA THR A 82 -12.03 22.05 -25.11
C THR A 82 -12.87 20.94 -24.51
N LEU A 83 -13.99 21.29 -23.86
CA LEU A 83 -14.94 20.32 -23.33
C LEU A 83 -15.88 19.87 -24.44
N ASN A 84 -15.66 18.66 -24.98
CA ASN A 84 -16.44 18.14 -26.12
C ASN A 84 -17.81 17.62 -25.68
N ASP A 85 -17.85 16.81 -24.62
CA ASP A 85 -19.10 16.15 -24.16
C ASP A 85 -19.07 15.90 -22.64
N VAL A 86 -20.24 15.87 -22.04
CA VAL A 86 -20.44 15.52 -20.62
C VAL A 86 -21.49 14.41 -20.55
N LYS A 87 -21.07 13.24 -20.06
CA LYS A 87 -21.92 12.06 -19.91
C LYS A 87 -22.22 11.80 -18.45
N ARG A 88 -23.47 11.91 -18.08
CA ARG A 88 -23.93 11.54 -16.74
C ARG A 88 -23.94 10.02 -16.58
N ARG A 89 -23.37 9.56 -15.47
CA ARG A 89 -23.49 8.16 -15.08
C ARG A 89 -24.81 7.95 -14.34
N ASP A 90 -25.81 7.33 -15.00
CA ASP A 90 -27.02 6.87 -14.37
C ASP A 90 -26.78 5.49 -13.78
N LEU A 91 -26.63 5.42 -12.45
CA LEU A 91 -26.50 4.15 -11.75
C LEU A 91 -27.88 3.55 -11.52
N PRO A 92 -28.07 2.25 -11.80
CA PRO A 92 -29.31 1.58 -11.44
C PRO A 92 -29.51 1.59 -9.93
N PRO A 93 -30.77 1.61 -9.46
CA PRO A 93 -31.04 1.49 -8.03
C PRO A 93 -30.52 0.14 -7.51
N VAL A 94 -30.01 0.15 -6.29
CA VAL A 94 -29.61 -1.07 -5.58
C VAL A 94 -30.88 -1.69 -4.99
N ASP A 95 -31.63 -2.39 -5.83
CA ASP A 95 -32.83 -3.13 -5.48
C ASP A 95 -32.58 -4.64 -5.47
N SER A 96 -33.61 -5.43 -5.14
CA SER A 96 -33.51 -6.90 -5.07
C SER A 96 -33.14 -7.54 -6.42
N GLU A 97 -33.53 -6.92 -7.54
CA GLU A 97 -33.18 -7.43 -8.88
C GLU A 97 -31.70 -7.18 -9.18
N PHE A 98 -31.20 -5.99 -8.85
CA PHE A 98 -29.79 -5.67 -8.97
C PHE A 98 -28.93 -6.60 -8.11
N VAL A 99 -29.28 -6.76 -6.81
CA VAL A 99 -28.54 -7.61 -5.87
C VAL A 99 -28.50 -9.05 -6.35
N ARG A 100 -29.63 -9.62 -6.71
CA ARG A 100 -29.71 -10.99 -7.23
C ARG A 100 -28.86 -11.21 -8.48
N ARG A 101 -28.77 -10.20 -9.34
CA ARG A 101 -27.97 -10.28 -10.57
C ARG A 101 -26.47 -10.21 -10.29
N VAL A 102 -26.01 -9.34 -9.38
CA VAL A 102 -24.57 -9.16 -9.09
C VAL A 102 -24.01 -10.23 -8.16
N THR A 103 -24.89 -10.90 -7.38
CA THR A 103 -24.51 -11.99 -6.46
C THR A 103 -24.84 -13.37 -7.03
N GLU A 104 -25.28 -13.44 -8.31
CA GLU A 104 -25.70 -14.70 -8.97
C GLU A 104 -26.81 -15.44 -8.20
N GLY A 105 -27.54 -14.72 -7.34
CA GLY A 105 -28.68 -15.23 -6.57
C GLY A 105 -28.37 -15.55 -5.11
N ASP A 106 -27.16 -15.32 -4.63
CA ASP A 106 -26.79 -15.58 -3.23
C ASP A 106 -27.51 -14.64 -2.25
N PHE A 107 -27.82 -13.42 -2.69
CA PHE A 107 -28.56 -12.45 -1.91
C PHE A 107 -29.81 -11.95 -2.65
N ASP A 108 -30.90 -11.76 -1.91
CA ASP A 108 -32.17 -11.19 -2.38
C ASP A 108 -32.46 -9.82 -1.76
N ASP A 109 -31.95 -9.56 -0.56
CA ASP A 109 -32.19 -8.35 0.21
C ASP A 109 -31.03 -7.36 0.06
N PRO A 110 -31.28 -6.14 -0.44
CA PRO A 110 -30.26 -5.10 -0.53
C PRO A 110 -29.59 -4.72 0.79
N GLU A 111 -30.33 -4.77 1.91
CA GLU A 111 -29.75 -4.44 3.21
C GLU A 111 -28.84 -5.55 3.73
N ALA A 112 -29.24 -6.81 3.55
CA ALA A 112 -28.38 -7.95 3.86
C ALA A 112 -27.09 -7.94 3.02
N PHE A 113 -27.20 -7.61 1.72
CA PHE A 113 -26.04 -7.49 0.84
C PHE A 113 -25.10 -6.34 1.26
N ARG A 114 -25.67 -5.19 1.66
CA ARG A 114 -24.84 -4.08 2.18
C ARG A 114 -24.14 -4.44 3.49
N GLN A 115 -24.82 -5.19 4.35
CA GLN A 115 -24.21 -5.64 5.60
C GLN A 115 -23.06 -6.61 5.32
N GLU A 116 -23.27 -7.57 4.45
CA GLU A 116 -22.21 -8.50 4.02
C GLU A 116 -20.96 -7.77 3.46
N ILE A 117 -21.18 -6.76 2.59
CA ILE A 117 -20.06 -5.96 2.08
C ILE A 117 -19.36 -5.21 3.22
N ARG A 118 -20.13 -4.67 4.18
CA ARG A 118 -19.56 -3.95 5.32
C ARG A 118 -18.72 -4.89 6.17
N ASP A 119 -19.24 -6.06 6.49
CA ASP A 119 -18.56 -7.05 7.31
C ASP A 119 -17.24 -7.50 6.66
N ARG A 120 -17.25 -7.77 5.34
CA ARG A 120 -16.04 -8.08 4.57
C ARG A 120 -15.02 -6.94 4.54
N LEU A 121 -15.49 -5.70 4.42
CA LEU A 121 -14.60 -4.54 4.47
C LEU A 121 -14.00 -4.35 5.85
N GLU A 122 -14.78 -4.53 6.91
CA GLU A 122 -14.31 -4.46 8.31
C GLU A 122 -13.26 -5.55 8.58
N GLU A 123 -13.51 -6.77 8.12
CA GLU A 123 -12.55 -7.88 8.23
C GLU A 123 -11.25 -7.58 7.47
N ALA A 124 -11.34 -7.17 6.21
CA ALA A 124 -10.17 -6.81 5.40
C ALA A 124 -9.37 -5.64 6.00
N TRP A 125 -10.06 -4.65 6.58
CA TRP A 125 -9.40 -3.56 7.28
C TRP A 125 -8.76 -3.99 8.59
N SER A 126 -9.40 -4.87 9.35
CA SER A 126 -8.85 -5.43 10.60
C SER A 126 -7.57 -6.22 10.32
N GLU A 127 -7.59 -7.07 9.30
CA GLU A 127 -6.41 -7.83 8.87
C GLU A 127 -5.27 -6.89 8.42
N ARG A 128 -5.59 -5.91 7.58
CA ARG A 128 -4.62 -4.91 7.11
C ARG A 128 -4.02 -4.09 8.26
N SER A 129 -4.86 -3.68 9.21
CA SER A 129 -4.41 -2.96 10.39
C SER A 129 -3.48 -3.81 11.25
N ARG A 130 -3.81 -5.09 11.45
CA ARG A 130 -2.96 -6.04 12.18
C ARG A 130 -1.57 -6.18 11.52
N GLU A 131 -1.52 -6.33 10.19
CA GLU A 131 -0.25 -6.38 9.46
C GLU A 131 0.59 -5.12 9.66
N MET A 132 -0.04 -3.94 9.59
CA MET A 132 0.64 -2.66 9.79
C MET A 132 1.18 -2.52 11.21
N VAL A 133 0.41 -2.91 12.21
CA VAL A 133 0.85 -2.91 13.62
C VAL A 133 2.01 -3.88 13.82
N GLN A 134 1.96 -5.08 13.25
CA GLN A 134 3.07 -6.04 13.32
C GLN A 134 4.34 -5.48 12.67
N ALA A 135 4.23 -4.82 11.53
CA ALA A 135 5.37 -4.18 10.89
C ALA A 135 5.97 -3.05 11.75
N GLU A 136 5.13 -2.24 12.39
CA GLU A 136 5.57 -1.15 13.27
C GLU A 136 6.23 -1.69 14.55
N ILE A 137 5.73 -2.78 15.11
CA ILE A 137 6.35 -3.49 16.23
C ILE A 137 7.77 -3.93 15.85
N VAL A 138 7.91 -4.58 14.69
CA VAL A 138 9.22 -5.02 14.20
C VAL A 138 10.18 -3.85 14.06
N ASP A 139 9.75 -2.76 13.42
CA ASP A 139 10.56 -1.57 13.22
C ASP A 139 10.98 -0.96 14.56
N THR A 140 10.05 -0.81 15.49
CA THR A 140 10.30 -0.28 16.84
C THR A 140 11.31 -1.13 17.62
N VAL A 141 11.13 -2.45 17.62
CA VAL A 141 12.03 -3.38 18.32
C VAL A 141 13.43 -3.34 17.68
N LEU A 142 13.52 -3.29 16.35
CA LEU A 142 14.80 -3.23 15.65
C LEU A 142 15.54 -1.90 15.88
N ASP A 143 14.82 -0.80 16.05
CA ASP A 143 15.42 0.52 16.35
C ASP A 143 15.94 0.57 17.80
N LEU A 144 15.29 -0.12 18.72
CA LEU A 144 15.71 -0.20 20.13
C LEU A 144 16.87 -1.17 20.36
N HIS A 145 17.07 -2.17 19.49
CA HIS A 145 18.02 -3.26 19.72
C HIS A 145 19.00 -3.42 18.55
N THR A 146 20.29 -3.19 18.83
CA THR A 146 21.36 -3.43 17.85
C THR A 146 21.94 -4.83 18.06
N VAL A 147 21.50 -5.79 17.25
CA VAL A 147 21.99 -7.17 17.25
C VAL A 147 22.80 -7.43 15.97
N PRO A 148 24.07 -7.89 16.07
CA PRO A 148 24.84 -8.24 14.89
C PRO A 148 24.31 -9.51 14.24
N VAL A 149 24.04 -9.45 12.94
CA VAL A 149 23.53 -10.59 12.17
C VAL A 149 24.69 -11.35 11.55
N PRO A 150 24.82 -12.68 11.76
CA PRO A 150 25.79 -13.51 11.07
C PRO A 150 25.62 -13.44 9.55
N LYS A 151 26.75 -13.41 8.81
CA LYS A 151 26.71 -13.38 7.34
C LYS A 151 25.93 -14.55 6.74
N SER A 152 26.02 -15.74 7.36
CA SER A 152 25.27 -16.92 6.91
C SER A 152 23.75 -16.72 6.93
N ILE A 153 23.24 -15.97 7.91
CA ILE A 153 21.80 -15.67 7.99
C ILE A 153 21.41 -14.68 6.90
N ILE A 154 22.23 -13.66 6.66
CA ILE A 154 21.99 -12.69 5.58
C ILE A 154 21.97 -13.38 4.22
N GLU A 155 22.94 -14.25 3.94
CA GLU A 155 22.99 -15.00 2.67
C GLU A 155 21.81 -15.96 2.53
N MET A 156 21.41 -16.65 3.61
CA MET A 156 20.22 -17.50 3.61
C MET A 156 18.93 -16.72 3.27
N ASN A 157 18.75 -15.54 3.84
CA ASN A 157 17.61 -14.69 3.53
C ASN A 157 17.65 -14.18 2.08
N LEU A 158 18.83 -13.82 1.58
CA LEU A 158 19.00 -13.45 0.17
C LEU A 158 18.69 -14.60 -0.79
N ASP A 159 19.08 -15.84 -0.43
CA ASP A 159 18.73 -17.03 -1.19
C ASP A 159 17.22 -17.25 -1.24
N GLN A 160 16.53 -17.02 -0.11
CA GLN A 160 15.05 -17.07 -0.06
C GLN A 160 14.40 -16.01 -0.95
N PHE A 161 14.93 -14.79 -0.98
CA PHE A 161 14.42 -13.72 -1.84
C PHE A 161 14.58 -14.08 -3.33
N VAL A 162 15.73 -14.63 -3.73
CA VAL A 162 15.95 -15.10 -5.09
C VAL A 162 14.97 -16.24 -5.43
N GLN A 163 14.81 -17.20 -4.53
CA GLN A 163 13.87 -18.31 -4.71
C GLN A 163 12.41 -17.82 -4.84
N GLN A 164 12.04 -16.76 -4.14
CA GLN A 164 10.73 -16.16 -4.28
C GLN A 164 10.54 -15.55 -5.68
N VAL A 165 11.58 -14.92 -6.25
CA VAL A 165 11.54 -14.41 -7.65
C VAL A 165 11.38 -15.58 -8.64
N GLU A 166 12.11 -16.68 -8.44
CA GLU A 166 11.95 -17.91 -9.26
C GLU A 166 10.51 -18.42 -9.21
N GLN A 167 9.92 -18.53 -8.01
CA GLN A 167 8.55 -19.03 -7.83
C GLN A 167 7.51 -18.13 -8.49
N GLN A 168 7.72 -16.80 -8.50
CA GLN A 168 6.84 -15.85 -9.16
C GLN A 168 6.93 -15.88 -10.69
N ASN A 169 7.96 -16.49 -11.25
CA ASN A 169 8.24 -16.63 -12.69
C ASN A 169 8.26 -18.08 -13.15
N ASP A 170 7.26 -18.87 -12.77
CA ASP A 170 7.06 -20.27 -13.19
C ASP A 170 8.24 -21.22 -12.85
N GLY A 171 9.07 -20.86 -11.89
CA GLY A 171 10.19 -21.66 -11.41
C GLY A 171 11.55 -21.35 -12.04
N ASP A 172 11.62 -20.34 -12.90
CA ASP A 172 12.87 -19.86 -13.50
C ASP A 172 13.08 -18.37 -13.18
N LEU A 173 14.33 -17.91 -13.15
CA LEU A 173 14.63 -16.49 -13.09
C LEU A 173 14.39 -15.82 -14.44
N PRO A 174 13.94 -14.52 -14.49
CA PRO A 174 13.84 -13.77 -15.74
C PRO A 174 15.17 -13.74 -16.51
N ASP A 175 15.12 -13.78 -17.85
CA ASP A 175 16.32 -13.82 -18.71
C ASP A 175 17.31 -12.67 -18.49
N ASP A 176 16.82 -11.51 -18.02
CA ASP A 176 17.60 -10.31 -17.74
C ASP A 176 17.82 -10.07 -16.23
N PHE A 177 17.61 -11.08 -15.40
CA PHE A 177 17.75 -10.96 -13.95
C PHE A 177 19.22 -10.90 -13.54
N ASP A 178 19.65 -9.75 -13.00
CA ASP A 178 20.96 -9.55 -12.40
C ASP A 178 20.90 -9.89 -10.90
N GLU A 179 21.25 -11.14 -10.58
CA GLU A 179 21.24 -11.68 -9.22
C GLU A 179 22.19 -10.90 -8.29
N GLU A 180 23.36 -10.47 -8.75
CA GLU A 180 24.31 -9.77 -7.93
C GLU A 180 23.80 -8.36 -7.57
N ALA A 181 23.23 -7.63 -8.53
CA ALA A 181 22.60 -6.35 -8.28
C ALA A 181 21.34 -6.49 -7.40
N PHE A 182 20.57 -7.55 -7.57
CA PHE A 182 19.41 -7.87 -6.73
C PHE A 182 19.83 -8.12 -5.27
N ARG A 183 20.83 -8.98 -5.04
CA ARG A 183 21.36 -9.27 -3.70
C ARG A 183 21.94 -8.03 -3.03
N GLN A 184 22.63 -7.18 -3.77
CA GLN A 184 23.16 -5.91 -3.24
C GLN A 184 22.02 -4.98 -2.79
N ARG A 185 21.00 -4.80 -3.60
CA ARG A 185 19.84 -3.94 -3.26
C ARG A 185 19.07 -4.43 -2.05
N ASN A 186 18.88 -5.74 -1.94
CA ASN A 186 18.07 -6.36 -0.88
C ASN A 186 18.88 -6.75 0.37
N ARG A 187 20.18 -6.47 0.41
CA ARG A 187 21.04 -6.86 1.54
C ARG A 187 20.60 -6.24 2.87
N GLY A 188 20.14 -4.99 2.84
CA GLY A 188 19.61 -4.29 4.02
C GLY A 188 18.37 -4.97 4.59
N ASP A 189 17.45 -5.36 3.72
CA ASP A 189 16.21 -6.05 4.11
C ASP A 189 16.51 -7.46 4.61
N ALA A 190 17.45 -8.18 3.97
CA ALA A 190 17.90 -9.48 4.45
C ALA A 190 18.57 -9.41 5.82
N GLU A 191 19.35 -8.37 6.11
CA GLU A 191 19.91 -8.10 7.44
C GLU A 191 18.82 -7.76 8.46
N LYS A 192 17.87 -6.90 8.09
CA LYS A 192 16.70 -6.54 8.93
C LYS A 192 15.90 -7.78 9.31
N GLN A 193 15.58 -8.62 8.34
CA GLN A 193 14.85 -9.87 8.57
C GLN A 193 15.65 -10.84 9.46
N GLY A 194 16.93 -10.96 9.23
CA GLY A 194 17.81 -11.80 10.06
C GLY A 194 17.91 -11.29 11.51
N ARG A 195 17.95 -9.98 11.70
CA ARG A 195 17.97 -9.36 13.05
C ARG A 195 16.66 -9.62 13.79
N TRP A 196 15.53 -9.44 13.11
CA TRP A 196 14.23 -9.76 13.68
C TRP A 196 14.12 -11.23 14.08
N MET A 197 14.55 -12.15 13.23
CA MET A 197 14.55 -13.57 13.51
C MET A 197 15.32 -13.89 14.82
N LEU A 198 16.52 -13.33 14.99
CA LEU A 198 17.33 -13.54 16.18
C LEU A 198 16.68 -12.96 17.45
N ILE A 199 16.06 -11.77 17.34
CA ILE A 199 15.37 -11.15 18.49
C ILE A 199 14.11 -11.94 18.83
N ARG A 200 13.34 -12.35 17.84
CA ARG A 200 12.13 -13.18 18.03
C ARG A 200 12.47 -14.49 18.72
N ASP A 201 13.51 -15.17 18.27
CA ASP A 201 13.92 -16.45 18.84
C ASP A 201 14.38 -16.29 20.30
N GLU A 202 15.07 -15.20 20.62
CA GLU A 202 15.44 -14.84 22.00
C GLU A 202 14.21 -14.55 22.87
N ILE A 203 13.19 -13.86 22.34
CA ILE A 203 11.93 -13.62 23.05
C ILE A 203 11.23 -14.96 23.36
N ILE A 204 11.15 -15.85 22.35
CA ILE A 204 10.54 -17.17 22.52
C ILE A 204 11.24 -17.94 23.64
N GLU A 205 12.57 -17.95 23.69
CA GLU A 205 13.36 -18.62 24.72
C GLU A 205 13.19 -17.95 26.10
N GLN A 206 13.27 -16.61 26.15
CA GLN A 206 13.21 -15.86 27.42
C GLN A 206 11.84 -15.99 28.12
N TYR A 207 10.76 -16.02 27.33
CA TYR A 207 9.39 -16.09 27.86
C TYR A 207 8.81 -17.51 27.82
N ASP A 208 9.62 -18.52 27.46
CA ASP A 208 9.23 -19.92 27.38
C ASP A 208 7.95 -20.14 26.57
N LEU A 209 7.90 -19.47 25.38
CA LEU A 209 6.74 -19.53 24.50
C LEU A 209 6.75 -20.86 23.72
N GLU A 210 5.64 -21.58 23.79
CA GLU A 210 5.45 -22.84 23.08
C GLU A 210 4.17 -22.77 22.20
N ALA A 211 4.21 -23.42 21.04
CA ALA A 211 3.03 -23.66 20.22
C ALA A 211 2.36 -24.95 20.73
N SER A 212 1.39 -24.83 21.62
CA SER A 212 0.65 -25.98 22.14
C SER A 212 -0.27 -26.58 21.07
N ASP A 213 -0.73 -27.81 21.31
CA ASP A 213 -1.72 -28.43 20.41
C ASP A 213 -3.04 -27.62 20.36
N GLU A 214 -3.38 -26.93 21.45
CA GLU A 214 -4.57 -26.08 21.56
C GLU A 214 -4.42 -24.82 20.68
N ASP A 215 -3.25 -24.20 20.68
CA ASP A 215 -2.95 -23.05 19.82
C ASP A 215 -3.00 -23.42 18.31
N VAL A 216 -2.45 -24.58 17.97
CA VAL A 216 -2.48 -25.10 16.60
C VAL A 216 -3.93 -25.41 16.17
N GLN A 217 -4.76 -25.94 17.08
CA GLN A 217 -6.18 -26.16 16.79
C GLN A 217 -6.93 -24.83 16.60
N ALA A 218 -6.64 -23.83 17.42
CA ALA A 218 -7.23 -22.49 17.28
C ALA A 218 -6.86 -21.87 15.91
N PHE A 219 -5.60 -21.99 15.50
CA PHE A 219 -5.15 -21.55 14.16
C PHE A 219 -5.93 -22.23 13.04
N PHE A 220 -6.16 -23.55 13.11
CA PHE A 220 -6.95 -24.25 12.08
C PHE A 220 -8.44 -23.92 12.16
N ALA A 221 -8.97 -23.60 13.33
CA ALA A 221 -10.35 -23.15 13.46
C ALA A 221 -10.55 -21.79 12.78
N GLU A 222 -9.62 -20.85 12.96
CA GLU A 222 -9.62 -19.55 12.27
C GLU A 222 -9.52 -19.72 10.74
N GLN A 223 -8.70 -20.65 10.25
CA GLN A 223 -8.58 -20.96 8.83
C GLN A 223 -9.84 -21.61 8.22
N ALA A 224 -10.64 -22.27 9.04
CA ALA A 224 -11.90 -22.88 8.61
C ALA A 224 -13.09 -21.90 8.68
N GLU A 225 -12.95 -20.75 9.33
CA GLU A 225 -13.97 -19.72 9.37
C GLU A 225 -14.25 -19.18 7.96
N GLY A 226 -15.51 -19.25 7.55
CA GLY A 226 -15.94 -18.75 6.24
C GLY A 226 -16.05 -19.80 5.13
N ASP A 227 -15.64 -21.04 5.35
CA ASP A 227 -15.83 -22.14 4.39
C ASP A 227 -16.64 -23.30 5.00
N ASP A 228 -17.94 -23.31 4.74
CA ASP A 228 -18.87 -24.37 5.19
C ASP A 228 -18.53 -25.78 4.64
N GLN A 229 -17.61 -25.89 3.68
CA GLN A 229 -17.25 -27.15 3.02
C GLN A 229 -16.01 -27.83 3.64
N VAL A 230 -15.24 -27.09 4.44
CA VAL A 230 -13.99 -27.58 5.01
C VAL A 230 -14.04 -27.48 6.53
N SER A 231 -13.99 -28.65 7.22
CA SER A 231 -13.95 -28.65 8.69
C SER A 231 -12.52 -28.48 9.21
N THR A 232 -12.39 -27.90 10.41
CA THR A 232 -11.11 -27.77 11.15
C THR A 232 -10.36 -29.11 11.19
N GLU A 233 -11.07 -30.23 11.42
CA GLU A 233 -10.47 -31.54 11.48
C GLU A 233 -9.89 -32.02 10.15
N GLN A 234 -10.52 -31.62 9.04
CA GLN A 234 -10.02 -31.97 7.68
C GLN A 234 -8.74 -31.21 7.38
N ILE A 235 -8.68 -29.92 7.73
CA ILE A 235 -7.48 -29.07 7.59
C ILE A 235 -6.36 -29.67 8.45
N GLU A 236 -6.61 -29.92 9.71
CA GLU A 236 -5.63 -30.48 10.63
C GLU A 236 -5.10 -31.85 10.16
N GLN A 237 -5.99 -32.72 9.70
CA GLN A 237 -5.59 -34.04 9.17
C GLN A 237 -4.70 -33.93 7.92
N PHE A 238 -4.96 -32.96 7.05
CA PHE A 238 -4.13 -32.68 5.89
C PHE A 238 -2.72 -32.22 6.31
N TYR A 239 -2.62 -31.25 7.21
CA TYR A 239 -1.32 -30.76 7.69
C TYR A 239 -0.54 -31.81 8.49
N ARG A 240 -1.20 -32.68 9.25
CA ARG A 240 -0.56 -33.79 9.98
C ARG A 240 0.13 -34.81 9.05
N GLN A 241 -0.32 -34.91 7.79
CA GLN A 241 0.33 -35.79 6.81
C GLN A 241 1.61 -35.17 6.24
N MET A 242 1.83 -33.87 6.44
CA MET A 242 2.98 -33.11 5.95
C MET A 242 3.74 -32.44 7.10
N PRO A 243 4.71 -33.15 7.71
CA PRO A 243 5.41 -32.66 8.92
C PRO A 243 6.06 -31.27 8.74
N GLN A 244 6.56 -30.97 7.53
CA GLN A 244 7.16 -29.67 7.23
C GLN A 244 6.14 -28.54 7.28
N MET A 245 4.93 -28.74 6.77
CA MET A 245 3.86 -27.75 6.84
C MET A 245 3.37 -27.56 8.28
N MET A 246 3.27 -28.65 9.06
CA MET A 246 2.92 -28.57 10.48
C MET A 246 3.96 -27.73 11.26
N GLU A 247 5.25 -27.90 10.94
CA GLU A 247 6.30 -27.08 11.56
C GLU A 247 6.16 -25.61 11.19
N GLN A 248 5.81 -25.29 9.94
CA GLN A 248 5.52 -23.90 9.53
C GLN A 248 4.34 -23.31 10.30
N VAL A 249 3.27 -24.08 10.53
CA VAL A 249 2.14 -23.66 11.35
C VAL A 249 2.59 -23.34 12.78
N LYS A 250 3.38 -24.21 13.40
CA LYS A 250 3.91 -23.96 14.74
C LYS A 250 4.77 -22.71 14.81
N GLN A 251 5.61 -22.47 13.79
CA GLN A 251 6.42 -21.26 13.71
C GLN A 251 5.55 -20.00 13.52
N LYS A 252 4.46 -20.09 12.76
CA LYS A 252 3.48 -19.02 12.63
C LYS A 252 2.81 -18.71 13.97
N VAL A 253 2.30 -19.74 14.64
CA VAL A 253 1.68 -19.61 15.98
C VAL A 253 2.64 -18.98 17.00
N LEU A 254 3.92 -19.40 17.01
CA LEU A 254 4.93 -18.79 17.88
C LEU A 254 5.17 -17.32 17.53
N SER A 255 5.20 -16.98 16.25
CA SER A 255 5.35 -15.58 15.82
C SER A 255 4.16 -14.73 16.27
N ASP A 256 2.94 -15.24 16.15
CA ASP A 256 1.74 -14.53 16.59
C ASP A 256 1.77 -14.32 18.13
N LYS A 257 2.16 -15.31 18.91
CA LYS A 257 2.36 -15.17 20.36
C LYS A 257 3.42 -14.12 20.73
N VAL A 258 4.48 -14.00 19.95
CA VAL A 258 5.49 -12.94 20.16
C VAL A 258 4.88 -11.56 19.86
N TYR A 259 4.07 -11.42 18.82
CA TYR A 259 3.38 -10.17 18.54
C TYR A 259 2.37 -9.81 19.63
N ASP A 260 1.59 -10.76 20.10
CA ASP A 260 0.62 -10.54 21.18
C ASP A 260 1.34 -10.10 22.48
N LEU A 261 2.44 -10.77 22.84
CA LEU A 261 3.26 -10.39 23.99
C LEU A 261 3.81 -8.95 23.87
N LEU A 262 4.31 -8.59 22.69
CA LEU A 262 4.85 -7.25 22.44
C LEU A 262 3.75 -6.18 22.43
N LEU A 263 2.57 -6.50 21.89
CA LEU A 263 1.40 -5.63 21.94
C LEU A 263 0.94 -5.33 23.36
N ASP A 264 0.95 -6.32 24.24
CA ASP A 264 0.58 -6.15 25.65
C ASP A 264 1.55 -5.19 26.41
N GLU A 265 2.80 -5.11 25.95
CA GLU A 265 3.83 -4.25 26.56
C GLU A 265 3.95 -2.87 25.87
N MET A 266 3.24 -2.64 24.75
CA MET A 266 3.31 -1.41 23.97
C MET A 266 2.00 -0.61 24.06
N GLU A 267 2.11 0.71 23.98
CA GLU A 267 0.96 1.60 23.86
C GLU A 267 0.63 1.76 22.36
N VAL A 268 -0.55 1.30 21.95
CA VAL A 268 -1.04 1.41 20.58
C VAL A 268 -1.88 2.66 20.44
N GLU A 269 -1.50 3.55 19.53
CA GLU A 269 -2.27 4.75 19.17
C GLU A 269 -3.11 4.48 17.92
N GLU A 270 -4.43 4.58 18.06
CA GLU A 270 -5.33 4.51 16.90
C GLU A 270 -5.34 5.84 16.15
N LYS A 271 -5.08 5.80 14.85
CA LYS A 271 -5.09 6.97 13.95
C LYS A 271 -6.09 6.77 12.83
N SER A 272 -6.61 7.89 12.33
CA SER A 272 -7.36 7.86 11.08
C SER A 272 -6.44 7.44 9.92
N ARG A 273 -7.02 6.93 8.84
CA ARG A 273 -6.26 6.57 7.64
C ARG A 273 -5.43 7.73 7.11
N GLU A 274 -6.02 8.93 7.06
CA GLU A 274 -5.37 10.14 6.54
C GLU A 274 -4.15 10.52 7.40
N GLU A 275 -4.30 10.54 8.73
CA GLU A 275 -3.20 10.83 9.67
C GLU A 275 -2.07 9.80 9.57
N PHE A 276 -2.42 8.53 9.39
CA PHE A 276 -1.44 7.45 9.24
C PHE A 276 -0.67 7.56 7.91
N GLU A 277 -1.37 7.80 6.79
CA GLU A 277 -0.75 7.98 5.48
C GLU A 277 0.19 9.20 5.45
N GLU A 278 -0.20 10.33 6.05
CA GLU A 278 0.66 11.51 6.18
C GLU A 278 1.92 11.22 7.00
N GLU A 279 1.79 10.52 8.13
CA GLU A 279 2.94 10.16 8.96
C GLU A 279 3.89 9.20 8.24
N MET A 280 3.36 8.20 7.53
CA MET A 280 4.17 7.27 6.76
C MET A 280 4.93 7.97 5.62
N GLN A 281 4.32 8.93 4.94
CA GLN A 281 5.00 9.75 3.94
C GLN A 281 6.14 10.58 4.56
N GLN A 282 5.90 11.22 5.71
CA GLN A 282 6.94 11.98 6.42
C GLN A 282 8.09 11.10 6.86
N ARG A 283 7.82 9.90 7.38
CA ARG A 283 8.85 8.93 7.77
C ARG A 283 9.68 8.46 6.57
N GLN A 284 9.04 8.19 5.42
CA GLN A 284 9.75 7.82 4.20
C GLN A 284 10.65 8.93 3.69
N GLN A 285 10.18 10.18 3.67
CA GLN A 285 10.98 11.35 3.29
C GLN A 285 12.18 11.54 4.23
N THR A 286 11.99 11.36 5.53
CA THR A 286 13.06 11.45 6.51
C THR A 286 14.10 10.33 6.32
N ARG A 287 13.69 9.10 6.07
CA ARG A 287 14.59 7.96 5.79
C ARG A 287 15.39 8.19 4.50
N GLN A 288 14.76 8.71 3.45
CA GLN A 288 15.45 9.04 2.19
C GLN A 288 16.46 10.19 2.36
N ALA A 289 16.12 11.23 3.13
CA ALA A 289 17.02 12.34 3.44
C ALA A 289 18.27 11.88 4.22
N VAL A 290 18.09 10.97 5.18
CA VAL A 290 19.19 10.38 5.96
C VAL A 290 20.05 9.46 5.10
N ALA A 291 19.47 8.65 4.24
CA ALA A 291 20.18 7.76 3.32
C ALA A 291 20.94 8.55 2.23
N GLY A 292 20.43 9.73 1.82
CA GLY A 292 21.08 10.64 0.86
C GLY A 292 22.18 11.52 1.45
N GLY A 293 22.53 11.41 2.73
CA GLY A 293 23.63 12.14 3.37
C GLY A 293 23.35 13.62 3.66
N GLN A 294 22.11 14.07 3.59
CA GLN A 294 21.72 15.42 3.97
C GLN A 294 21.24 15.43 5.44
N PRO A 295 21.90 16.22 6.34
CA PRO A 295 21.48 16.27 7.73
C PRO A 295 20.09 16.93 7.84
N PRO A 296 19.22 16.48 8.76
CA PRO A 296 17.88 17.05 8.95
C PRO A 296 18.01 18.53 9.30
N VAL A 297 17.28 19.38 8.58
CA VAL A 297 17.17 20.81 8.89
C VAL A 297 16.31 20.92 10.15
N ALA A 298 16.95 21.01 11.31
CA ALA A 298 16.29 21.28 12.57
C ALA A 298 15.59 22.64 12.49
N GLY A 299 14.28 22.63 12.39
CA GLY A 299 13.44 23.80 12.56
C GLY A 299 13.60 24.34 13.97
N GLY A 300 14.49 25.32 14.16
CA GLY A 300 14.68 26.01 15.41
C GLY A 300 13.48 26.90 15.73
N PRO A 301 13.03 26.97 17.00
CA PRO A 301 11.97 27.88 17.39
C PRO A 301 12.43 29.33 17.24
N ALA A 302 11.58 30.14 16.61
CA ALA A 302 11.79 31.57 16.47
C ALA A 302 11.90 32.23 17.87
N ALA A 303 13.11 32.67 18.18
CA ALA A 303 13.36 33.50 19.37
C ALA A 303 12.71 34.88 19.18
N GLY A 304 11.66 35.12 19.93
CA GLY A 304 11.04 36.45 20.04
C GLY A 304 12.04 37.44 20.66
N GLY A 305 12.46 38.43 19.86
CA GLY A 305 13.17 39.60 20.36
C GLY A 305 12.24 40.52 21.08
N HIS A 306 12.59 40.89 22.32
CA HIS A 306 12.04 42.04 23.00
C HIS A 306 12.89 43.29 22.71
N PRO A 307 12.27 44.45 22.51
CA PRO A 307 12.98 45.72 22.36
C PRO A 307 13.22 46.36 23.72
N HIS A 308 14.31 47.04 23.79
CA HIS A 308 14.45 48.23 24.65
C HIS A 308 14.31 49.49 23.80
#